data_57569a5304add1b2b660802a8f61c184
#
_entry.id   57569a5304add1b2b660802a8f61c184
#
_cell.length_a   1.000
_cell.length_b   1.000
_cell.length_c   1.000
_cell.angle_alpha   90.00
_cell.angle_beta   90.00
_cell.angle_gamma   90.00
#
_symmetry.space_group_name_H-M   'P 1'
#
loop_
_entity.id
_entity.type
_entity.pdbx_description
1 polymer ?
#
loop_
_entity_poly.entity_id
_entity_poly.type
_entity_poly.pdbx_seq_one_letter_code
_entity_poly.pdbx_strand_id
1 'polypeptide(L)'
;MLFFNRGISGNTLRDLEKRWEEDVIGMKPDVLSVLVGTNDVHYYLQGDKKEPFDFEGWEKCYRSLLDRSLQANPELKIVLGTPFVANVGNMRKSEDFAERDSLVRRCAAIVERIAKDYQTVFLPYNAMFDEILGTAPASQDTYWIWDGIHPTPAGHKRMADMWIKRVNL
;
A
#
# COMPACT_ATOMS: atom_id res chain seq x y z
N MET A 1 -6.32 -23.34 -1.62
CA MET A 1 -6.58 -21.88 -1.53
C MET A 1 -6.57 -21.30 -2.94
N LEU A 2 -7.53 -20.42 -3.27
CA LEU A 2 -7.57 -19.70 -4.54
C LEU A 2 -7.12 -18.25 -4.28
N PHE A 3 -6.29 -17.72 -5.19
CA PHE A 3 -5.82 -16.33 -5.15
C PHE A 3 -6.41 -15.56 -6.33
N PHE A 4 -6.98 -14.41 -6.05
CA PHE A 4 -7.49 -13.49 -7.06
C PHE A 4 -6.72 -12.18 -6.97
N ASN A 5 -6.02 -11.82 -8.04
CA ASN A 5 -5.40 -10.51 -8.15
C ASN A 5 -6.41 -9.54 -8.77
N ARG A 6 -6.87 -8.56 -7.99
CA ARG A 6 -7.77 -7.48 -8.42
C ARG A 6 -7.06 -6.14 -8.51
N GLY A 7 -5.72 -6.14 -8.44
CA GLY A 7 -4.91 -4.93 -8.61
C GLY A 7 -4.96 -4.42 -10.06
N ILE A 8 -5.17 -3.11 -10.22
CA ILE A 8 -5.09 -2.41 -11.50
C ILE A 8 -4.01 -1.34 -11.36
N SER A 9 -3.04 -1.34 -12.29
CA SER A 9 -1.95 -0.36 -12.29
C SER A 9 -2.49 1.07 -12.31
N GLY A 10 -1.90 1.94 -11.49
CA GLY A 10 -2.30 3.34 -11.39
C GLY A 10 -3.49 3.61 -10.47
N ASN A 11 -4.21 2.59 -9.97
CA ASN A 11 -5.38 2.85 -9.14
C ASN A 11 -5.02 3.53 -7.81
N THR A 12 -5.87 4.46 -7.43
CA THR A 12 -5.93 5.15 -6.15
C THR A 12 -6.96 4.49 -5.22
N LEU A 13 -7.01 4.91 -3.96
CA LEU A 13 -8.05 4.47 -3.03
C LEU A 13 -9.47 4.78 -3.55
N ARG A 14 -9.65 5.93 -4.19
CA ARG A 14 -10.94 6.31 -4.80
C ARG A 14 -11.33 5.42 -5.98
N ASP A 15 -10.36 4.90 -6.72
CA ASP A 15 -10.64 3.94 -7.79
C ASP A 15 -11.02 2.57 -7.24
N LEU A 16 -10.40 2.16 -6.12
CA LEU A 16 -10.84 0.95 -5.40
C LEU A 16 -12.28 1.10 -4.89
N GLU A 17 -12.64 2.26 -4.34
CA GLU A 17 -14.00 2.56 -3.84
C GLU A 17 -15.07 2.33 -4.92
N LYS A 18 -14.83 2.80 -6.16
CA LYS A 18 -15.78 2.69 -7.28
C LYS A 18 -16.12 1.25 -7.67
N ARG A 19 -15.18 0.33 -7.48
CA ARG A 19 -15.30 -1.08 -7.87
C ARG A 19 -15.32 -2.06 -6.69
N TRP A 20 -15.39 -1.53 -5.44
CA TRP A 20 -15.28 -2.35 -4.23
C TRP A 20 -16.37 -3.40 -4.09
N GLU A 21 -17.58 -3.07 -4.53
CA GLU A 21 -18.71 -3.98 -4.49
C GLU A 21 -18.48 -5.21 -5.37
N GLU A 22 -17.99 -5.00 -6.60
CA GLU A 22 -17.73 -6.09 -7.54
C GLU A 22 -16.46 -6.87 -7.17
N ASP A 23 -15.37 -6.16 -6.89
CA ASP A 23 -14.02 -6.73 -6.76
C ASP A 23 -13.72 -7.33 -5.38
N VAL A 24 -14.48 -6.95 -4.35
CA VAL A 24 -14.27 -7.42 -2.99
C VAL A 24 -15.54 -8.07 -2.43
N ILE A 25 -16.62 -7.32 -2.25
CA ILE A 25 -17.81 -7.81 -1.56
C ILE A 25 -18.46 -8.94 -2.35
N GLY A 26 -18.67 -8.77 -3.65
CA GLY A 26 -19.26 -9.78 -4.53
C GLY A 26 -18.43 -11.06 -4.68
N MET A 27 -17.11 -10.96 -4.44
CA MET A 27 -16.21 -12.11 -4.48
C MET A 27 -16.21 -12.94 -3.21
N LYS A 28 -16.76 -12.41 -2.10
CA LYS A 28 -16.87 -13.09 -0.80
C LYS A 28 -15.55 -13.72 -0.34
N PRO A 29 -14.45 -12.96 -0.24
CA PRO A 29 -13.16 -13.53 0.13
C PRO A 29 -13.14 -13.97 1.61
N ASP A 30 -12.34 -15.00 1.91
CA ASP A 30 -11.99 -15.37 3.29
C ASP A 30 -10.86 -14.46 3.82
N VAL A 31 -9.99 -13.99 2.91
CA VAL A 31 -8.87 -13.11 3.21
C VAL A 31 -8.81 -11.98 2.20
N LEU A 32 -8.76 -10.75 2.66
CA LEU A 32 -8.61 -9.54 1.86
C LEU A 32 -7.27 -8.88 2.15
N SER A 33 -6.41 -8.77 1.14
CA SER A 33 -5.16 -7.98 1.24
C SER A 33 -5.28 -6.66 0.50
N VAL A 34 -4.99 -5.55 1.18
CA VAL A 34 -5.04 -4.20 0.62
C VAL A 34 -3.67 -3.53 0.71
N LEU A 35 -3.20 -2.99 -0.41
CA LEU A 35 -2.00 -2.15 -0.52
C LEU A 35 -2.30 -1.02 -1.50
N VAL A 36 -2.43 0.20 -1.00
CA VAL A 36 -2.78 1.40 -1.78
C VAL A 36 -2.25 2.66 -1.09
N GLY A 37 -2.07 3.74 -1.82
CA GLY A 37 -1.66 5.04 -1.29
C GLY A 37 -0.53 5.71 -2.07
N THR A 38 0.37 4.95 -2.70
CA THR A 38 1.46 5.52 -3.50
C THR A 38 0.94 6.29 -4.71
N ASN A 39 -0.08 5.76 -5.41
CA ASN A 39 -0.69 6.44 -6.56
C ASN A 39 -1.54 7.64 -6.14
N ASP A 40 -2.19 7.60 -4.99
CA ASP A 40 -2.92 8.74 -4.43
C ASP A 40 -2.00 9.95 -4.29
N VAL A 41 -0.81 9.75 -3.72
CA VAL A 41 0.23 10.77 -3.59
C VAL A 41 0.79 11.17 -4.96
N HIS A 42 1.01 10.20 -5.86
CA HIS A 42 1.55 10.47 -7.19
C HIS A 42 0.65 11.44 -7.99
N TYR A 43 -0.64 11.16 -8.06
CA TYR A 43 -1.56 12.05 -8.78
C TYR A 43 -1.79 13.39 -8.09
N TYR A 44 -1.75 13.42 -6.76
CA TYR A 44 -1.77 14.68 -6.03
C TYR A 44 -0.57 15.57 -6.41
N LEU A 45 0.63 15.01 -6.47
CA LEU A 45 1.85 15.75 -6.83
C LEU A 45 1.89 16.20 -8.28
N GLN A 46 1.21 15.50 -9.18
CA GLN A 46 1.04 15.89 -10.59
C GLN A 46 -0.07 16.93 -10.80
N GLY A 47 -0.94 17.13 -9.82
CA GLY A 47 -2.02 18.08 -9.86
C GLY A 47 -1.57 19.53 -9.58
N ASP A 48 -2.53 20.43 -9.48
CA ASP A 48 -2.29 21.86 -9.25
C ASP A 48 -1.96 22.22 -7.78
N LYS A 49 -2.08 21.25 -6.86
CA LYS A 49 -1.77 21.36 -5.42
C LYS A 49 -2.40 22.59 -4.75
N LYS A 50 -3.57 23.04 -5.21
CA LYS A 50 -4.27 24.19 -4.61
C LYS A 50 -4.60 23.97 -3.14
N GLU A 51 -4.93 22.73 -2.80
CA GLU A 51 -5.22 22.34 -1.42
C GLU A 51 -4.21 21.28 -0.97
N PRO A 52 -3.90 21.18 0.33
CA PRO A 52 -3.09 20.10 0.87
C PRO A 52 -3.70 18.72 0.58
N PHE A 53 -2.85 17.67 0.57
CA PHE A 53 -3.35 16.29 0.44
C PHE A 53 -4.36 16.01 1.55
N ASP A 54 -5.57 15.59 1.17
CA ASP A 54 -6.68 15.32 2.08
C ASP A 54 -6.51 13.97 2.80
N PHE A 55 -5.67 13.95 3.84
CA PHE A 55 -5.45 12.74 4.64
C PHE A 55 -6.69 12.31 5.40
N GLU A 56 -7.53 13.23 5.84
CA GLU A 56 -8.74 12.91 6.60
C GLU A 56 -9.76 12.21 5.71
N GLY A 57 -10.05 12.77 4.54
CA GLY A 57 -10.93 12.15 3.55
C GLY A 57 -10.38 10.83 3.03
N TRP A 58 -9.05 10.71 2.87
CA TRP A 58 -8.39 9.46 2.48
C TRP A 58 -8.58 8.38 3.55
N GLU A 59 -8.32 8.68 4.82
CA GLU A 59 -8.53 7.75 5.94
C GLU A 59 -9.99 7.35 6.07
N LYS A 60 -10.92 8.32 5.97
CA LYS A 60 -12.36 8.05 6.04
C LYS A 60 -12.82 7.11 4.94
N CYS A 61 -12.34 7.31 3.71
CA CYS A 61 -12.61 6.41 2.61
C CYS A 61 -12.08 5.00 2.91
N TYR A 62 -10.83 4.89 3.36
CA TYR A 62 -10.21 3.59 3.68
C TYR A 62 -11.02 2.83 4.72
N ARG A 63 -11.39 3.49 5.83
CA ARG A 63 -12.22 2.90 6.90
C ARG A 63 -13.59 2.46 6.39
N SER A 64 -14.24 3.29 5.56
CA SER A 64 -15.54 2.94 4.95
C SER A 64 -15.48 1.66 4.12
N LEU A 65 -14.38 1.44 3.38
CA LEU A 65 -14.19 0.20 2.61
C LEU A 65 -14.06 -1.03 3.52
N LEU A 66 -13.32 -0.90 4.62
CA LEU A 66 -13.19 -1.99 5.60
C LEU A 66 -14.50 -2.27 6.32
N ASP A 67 -15.22 -1.23 6.74
CA ASP A 67 -16.51 -1.37 7.41
C ASP A 67 -17.53 -2.11 6.53
N ARG A 68 -17.63 -1.73 5.24
CA ARG A 68 -18.48 -2.41 4.26
C ARG A 68 -18.10 -3.87 4.09
N SER A 69 -16.80 -4.17 4.07
CA SER A 69 -16.29 -5.54 3.93
C SER A 69 -16.64 -6.39 5.15
N LEU A 70 -16.46 -5.86 6.36
CA LEU A 70 -16.77 -6.55 7.62
C LEU A 70 -18.29 -6.66 7.84
N GLN A 71 -19.07 -5.70 7.35
CA GLN A 71 -20.53 -5.81 7.36
C GLN A 71 -21.02 -6.96 6.46
N ALA A 72 -20.37 -7.16 5.31
CA ALA A 72 -20.68 -8.23 4.37
C ALA A 72 -20.17 -9.61 4.85
N ASN A 73 -19.02 -9.65 5.52
CA ASN A 73 -18.42 -10.85 6.11
C ASN A 73 -17.69 -10.51 7.42
N PRO A 74 -18.34 -10.68 8.59
CA PRO A 74 -17.72 -10.42 9.89
C PRO A 74 -16.48 -11.28 10.20
N GLU A 75 -16.34 -12.45 9.56
CA GLU A 75 -15.21 -13.36 9.73
C GLU A 75 -14.05 -13.07 8.74
N LEU A 76 -14.18 -12.02 7.93
CA LEU A 76 -13.17 -11.65 6.94
C LEU A 76 -11.82 -11.35 7.60
N LYS A 77 -10.79 -12.09 7.22
CA LYS A 77 -9.43 -11.79 7.63
C LYS A 77 -8.86 -10.68 6.76
N ILE A 78 -8.61 -9.53 7.36
CA ILE A 78 -8.07 -8.36 6.66
C ILE A 78 -6.55 -8.27 6.86
N VAL A 79 -5.83 -7.96 5.79
CA VAL A 79 -4.38 -7.80 5.73
C VAL A 79 -4.06 -6.45 5.10
N LEU A 80 -3.43 -5.55 5.86
CA LEU A 80 -3.13 -4.20 5.40
C LEU A 80 -1.63 -4.01 5.22
N GLY A 81 -1.22 -3.72 3.98
CA GLY A 81 0.15 -3.37 3.63
C GLY A 81 0.33 -1.85 3.53
N THR A 82 1.44 -1.34 4.06
CA THR A 82 1.75 0.09 3.93
C THR A 82 2.21 0.45 2.52
N PRO A 83 1.76 1.58 1.95
CA PRO A 83 2.38 2.15 0.76
C PRO A 83 3.85 2.52 1.04
N PHE A 84 4.65 2.54 0.00
CA PHE A 84 6.08 2.86 0.08
C PHE A 84 6.57 3.57 -1.18
N VAL A 85 7.66 4.28 -1.02
CA VAL A 85 8.50 4.81 -2.08
C VAL A 85 9.95 4.80 -1.59
N ALA A 86 10.91 4.61 -2.49
CA ALA A 86 12.32 4.51 -2.14
C ALA A 86 13.17 5.45 -3.00
N ASN A 87 14.23 6.00 -2.40
CA ASN A 87 15.19 6.88 -3.09
C ASN A 87 16.16 6.08 -3.95
N VAL A 88 15.64 5.35 -4.92
CA VAL A 88 16.40 4.51 -5.85
C VAL A 88 15.90 4.69 -7.28
N GLY A 89 16.68 4.27 -8.24
CA GLY A 89 16.30 4.32 -9.66
C GLY A 89 15.83 5.70 -10.11
N ASN A 90 14.67 5.77 -10.72
CA ASN A 90 14.09 7.02 -11.24
C ASN A 90 13.73 8.00 -10.13
N MET A 91 13.28 7.50 -8.96
CA MET A 91 12.91 8.37 -7.83
C MET A 91 14.10 9.15 -7.27
N ARG A 92 15.32 8.65 -7.37
CA ARG A 92 16.54 9.40 -6.98
C ARG A 92 16.72 10.71 -7.74
N LYS A 93 16.21 10.79 -8.97
CA LYS A 93 16.28 11.96 -9.83
C LYS A 93 15.07 12.85 -9.78
N SER A 94 14.07 12.46 -9.01
CA SER A 94 12.80 13.21 -8.88
C SER A 94 13.00 14.41 -7.96
N GLU A 95 12.68 15.60 -8.44
CA GLU A 95 12.76 16.84 -7.66
C GLU A 95 11.74 16.84 -6.50
N ASP A 96 10.64 16.11 -6.65
CA ASP A 96 9.58 15.99 -5.65
C ASP A 96 9.75 14.81 -4.69
N PHE A 97 10.89 14.08 -4.74
CA PHE A 97 11.06 12.87 -3.94
C PHE A 97 10.84 13.11 -2.44
N ALA A 98 11.40 14.16 -1.88
CA ALA A 98 11.28 14.43 -0.44
C ALA A 98 9.83 14.68 -0.01
N GLU A 99 9.07 15.43 -0.80
CA GLU A 99 7.64 15.67 -0.57
C GLU A 99 6.85 14.37 -0.72
N ARG A 100 7.10 13.61 -1.77
CA ARG A 100 6.49 12.31 -2.04
C ARG A 100 6.71 11.33 -0.91
N ASP A 101 7.94 11.16 -0.46
CA ASP A 101 8.30 10.27 0.64
C ASP A 101 7.56 10.67 1.93
N SER A 102 7.55 11.97 2.24
CA SER A 102 6.82 12.49 3.41
C SER A 102 5.33 12.17 3.36
N LEU A 103 4.67 12.39 2.21
CA LEU A 103 3.23 12.12 2.04
C LEU A 103 2.93 10.61 2.08
N VAL A 104 3.74 9.79 1.40
CA VAL A 104 3.57 8.32 1.41
C VAL A 104 3.78 7.75 2.81
N ARG A 105 4.79 8.22 3.56
CA ARG A 105 4.99 7.82 4.96
C ARG A 105 3.83 8.21 5.85
N ARG A 106 3.21 9.34 5.59
CA ARG A 106 2.01 9.75 6.34
C ARG A 106 0.81 8.84 6.02
N CYS A 107 0.62 8.45 4.76
CA CYS A 107 -0.37 7.41 4.38
C CYS A 107 -0.04 6.08 5.08
N ALA A 108 1.24 5.67 5.13
CA ALA A 108 1.65 4.45 5.80
C ALA A 108 1.34 4.47 7.31
N ALA A 109 1.56 5.60 7.99
CA ALA A 109 1.21 5.78 9.39
C ALA A 109 -0.32 5.71 9.64
N ILE A 110 -1.12 6.20 8.68
CA ILE A 110 -2.58 6.05 8.74
C ILE A 110 -2.97 4.57 8.60
N VAL A 111 -2.38 3.84 7.65
CA VAL A 111 -2.64 2.39 7.48
C VAL A 111 -2.27 1.62 8.75
N GLU A 112 -1.15 1.94 9.40
CA GLU A 112 -0.75 1.32 10.66
C GLU A 112 -1.79 1.57 11.77
N ARG A 113 -2.29 2.81 11.90
CA ARG A 113 -3.34 3.16 12.86
C ARG A 113 -4.64 2.40 12.57
N ILE A 114 -5.07 2.36 11.31
CA ILE A 114 -6.23 1.60 10.89
C ILE A 114 -6.05 0.11 11.23
N ALA A 115 -4.89 -0.48 10.90
CA ALA A 115 -4.61 -1.87 11.19
C ALA A 115 -4.72 -2.18 12.69
N LYS A 116 -4.26 -1.29 13.55
CA LYS A 116 -4.39 -1.41 14.99
C LYS A 116 -5.85 -1.30 15.46
N ASP A 117 -6.60 -0.32 14.95
CA ASP A 117 -7.99 -0.07 15.34
C ASP A 117 -8.91 -1.24 14.95
N TYR A 118 -8.69 -1.82 13.77
CA TYR A 118 -9.45 -2.96 13.26
C TYR A 118 -8.86 -4.32 13.65
N GLN A 119 -7.75 -4.36 14.39
CA GLN A 119 -7.04 -5.57 14.81
C GLN A 119 -6.70 -6.52 13.63
N THR A 120 -6.32 -5.92 12.49
CA THR A 120 -6.00 -6.66 11.25
C THR A 120 -4.55 -7.12 11.23
N VAL A 121 -4.21 -8.00 10.28
CA VAL A 121 -2.81 -8.31 9.99
C VAL A 121 -2.15 -7.10 9.35
N PHE A 122 -1.04 -6.64 9.92
CA PHE A 122 -0.30 -5.47 9.47
C PHE A 122 1.03 -5.86 8.81
N LEU A 123 1.28 -5.33 7.63
CA LEU A 123 2.48 -5.57 6.82
C LEU A 123 3.23 -4.25 6.58
N PRO A 124 4.25 -3.91 7.37
CA PRO A 124 5.02 -2.67 7.25
C PRO A 124 6.01 -2.74 6.07
N TYR A 125 5.51 -2.75 4.85
CA TYR A 125 6.36 -2.86 3.66
C TYR A 125 7.31 -1.67 3.48
N ASN A 126 6.89 -0.45 3.87
CA ASN A 126 7.78 0.71 3.88
C ASN A 126 9.00 0.48 4.79
N ALA A 127 8.79 0.05 6.03
CA ALA A 127 9.88 -0.23 6.97
C ALA A 127 10.76 -1.40 6.51
N MET A 128 10.16 -2.44 5.93
CA MET A 128 10.90 -3.56 5.35
C MET A 128 11.85 -3.11 4.24
N PHE A 129 11.38 -2.26 3.33
CA PHE A 129 12.23 -1.75 2.26
C PHE A 129 13.27 -0.76 2.78
N ASP A 130 12.95 0.10 3.75
CA ASP A 130 13.92 0.98 4.41
C ASP A 130 15.07 0.17 5.02
N GLU A 131 14.77 -0.91 5.74
CA GLU A 131 15.78 -1.80 6.34
C GLU A 131 16.66 -2.46 5.27
N ILE A 132 16.05 -3.05 4.25
CA ILE A 132 16.78 -3.73 3.17
C ILE A 132 17.69 -2.76 2.42
N LEU A 133 17.17 -1.59 2.05
CA LEU A 133 17.91 -0.60 1.29
C LEU A 133 18.99 0.08 2.15
N GLY A 134 18.77 0.24 3.44
CA GLY A 134 19.76 0.77 4.37
C GLY A 134 20.98 -0.13 4.56
N THR A 135 20.84 -1.43 4.29
CA THR A 135 21.92 -2.42 4.40
C THR A 135 22.50 -2.86 3.05
N ALA A 136 21.80 -2.57 1.95
CA ALA A 136 22.25 -2.96 0.61
C ALA A 136 23.42 -2.08 0.13
N PRO A 137 24.43 -2.66 -0.55
CA PRO A 137 25.44 -1.87 -1.23
C PRO A 137 24.81 -0.90 -2.24
N ALA A 138 25.37 0.31 -2.38
CA ALA A 138 24.86 1.32 -3.31
C ALA A 138 24.80 0.84 -4.78
N SER A 139 25.63 -0.13 -5.15
CA SER A 139 25.61 -0.78 -6.48
C SER A 139 24.44 -1.72 -6.70
N GLN A 140 23.65 -2.02 -5.66
CA GLN A 140 22.50 -2.94 -5.69
C GLN A 140 21.21 -2.27 -5.24
N ASP A 141 21.17 -0.95 -5.26
CA ASP A 141 20.00 -0.18 -4.78
C ASP A 141 18.72 -0.47 -5.57
N THR A 142 18.83 -0.75 -6.88
CA THR A 142 17.69 -1.13 -7.73
C THR A 142 17.38 -2.64 -7.74
N TYR A 143 18.12 -3.45 -6.98
CA TYR A 143 17.90 -4.88 -6.92
C TYR A 143 16.54 -5.26 -6.28
N TRP A 144 16.07 -4.45 -5.33
CA TRP A 144 14.82 -4.70 -4.61
C TRP A 144 13.63 -3.92 -5.16
N ILE A 145 13.85 -2.65 -5.52
CA ILE A 145 12.88 -1.75 -6.12
C ILE A 145 13.59 -1.05 -7.28
N TRP A 146 13.18 -1.28 -8.51
CA TRP A 146 13.97 -0.87 -9.65
C TRP A 146 13.86 0.61 -10.01
N ASP A 147 12.71 1.24 -9.82
CA ASP A 147 12.46 2.65 -10.14
C ASP A 147 12.09 3.53 -8.93
N GLY A 148 12.05 2.93 -7.74
CA GLY A 148 11.67 3.57 -6.49
C GLY A 148 10.23 3.32 -6.06
N ILE A 149 9.39 2.71 -6.91
CA ILE A 149 7.98 2.42 -6.64
C ILE A 149 7.68 0.93 -6.84
N HIS A 150 8.17 0.33 -7.92
CA HIS A 150 7.83 -1.03 -8.31
C HIS A 150 8.88 -2.03 -7.85
N PRO A 151 8.50 -3.00 -6.99
CA PRO A 151 9.41 -4.06 -6.57
C PRO A 151 9.85 -4.92 -7.75
N THR A 152 11.10 -5.36 -7.72
CA THR A 152 11.61 -6.40 -8.59
C THR A 152 11.05 -7.77 -8.17
N PRO A 153 11.32 -8.87 -8.90
CA PRO A 153 11.03 -10.21 -8.41
C PRO A 153 11.61 -10.50 -7.03
N ALA A 154 12.82 -9.99 -6.72
CA ALA A 154 13.43 -10.11 -5.40
C ALA A 154 12.66 -9.34 -4.31
N GLY A 155 12.24 -8.11 -4.63
CA GLY A 155 11.38 -7.31 -3.75
C GLY A 155 10.03 -7.96 -3.51
N HIS A 156 9.37 -8.45 -4.55
CA HIS A 156 8.12 -9.19 -4.43
C HIS A 156 8.27 -10.45 -3.56
N LYS A 157 9.40 -11.16 -3.68
CA LYS A 157 9.69 -12.33 -2.82
C LYS A 157 9.73 -11.92 -1.35
N ARG A 158 10.36 -10.79 -1.00
CA ARG A 158 10.40 -10.28 0.38
C ARG A 158 9.02 -9.91 0.90
N MET A 159 8.21 -9.26 0.06
CA MET A 159 6.82 -8.94 0.40
C MET A 159 6.01 -10.21 0.65
N ALA A 160 6.13 -11.21 -0.23
CA ALA A 160 5.45 -12.50 -0.10
C ALA A 160 5.89 -13.27 1.16
N ASP A 161 7.19 -13.31 1.47
CA ASP A 161 7.70 -13.96 2.67
C ASP A 161 7.14 -13.31 3.96
N MET A 162 7.07 -11.98 3.99
CA MET A 162 6.46 -11.26 5.11
C MET A 162 4.96 -11.58 5.21
N TRP A 163 4.24 -11.59 4.09
CA TRP A 163 2.83 -11.92 4.03
C TRP A 163 2.57 -13.33 4.57
N ILE A 164 3.27 -14.33 4.04
CA ILE A 164 3.12 -15.74 4.45
C ILE A 164 3.41 -15.90 5.95
N LYS A 165 4.47 -15.27 6.44
CA LYS A 165 4.87 -15.34 7.86
C LYS A 165 3.82 -14.73 8.79
N ARG A 166 3.16 -13.65 8.39
CA ARG A 166 2.25 -12.88 9.27
C ARG A 166 0.79 -13.30 9.14
N VAL A 167 0.36 -13.70 7.96
CA VAL A 167 -1.05 -14.04 7.72
C VAL A 167 -1.43 -15.37 8.37
N ASN A 168 -0.51 -16.32 8.46
CA ASN A 168 -0.67 -17.60 9.16
C ASN A 168 -2.04 -18.25 8.87
N LEU A 169 -2.18 -18.79 7.65
CA LEU A 169 -3.40 -19.42 7.11
C LEU A 169 -3.51 -20.87 7.52
#